data_943ce071c48cb16f26933aff0eebf599
#
_entry.id   943ce071c48cb16f26933aff0eebf599
#
_cell.length_a   1.000
_cell.length_b   1.000
_cell.length_c   1.000
_cell.angle_alpha   90.00
_cell.angle_beta   90.00
_cell.angle_gamma   90.00
#
_symmetry.space_group_name_H-M   'P 1'
#
loop_
_entity.id
_entity.type
_entity.pdbx_description
1 polymer ?
#
loop_
_entity_poly.entity_id
_entity_poly.type
_entity_poly.pdbx_seq_one_letter_code
_entity_poly.pdbx_strand_id
1 'polypeptide(L)'
;MPQSRLCAIIETNLGLSLGLSSVAYRSQRIETMGHEKFMREAIAEATLAFQKGDVPVGAVAVRDGQIIGRGHNRKEELKDPTAHAEMIALREAARTLGGWRLSGVTLYCTMEPCPMCAGAMVQARLPRLVYAVDDPKAGAAGSVVDLLRHERLNHRVEVIAGVLAEEAEELTQRFFRRLRM
;
A
#
# COMPACT_ATOMS: atom_id res chain seq x y z
N MET A 1 -38.43 -29.68 45.30
CA MET A 1 -37.95 -30.57 44.24
C MET A 1 -38.59 -30.17 42.94
N PRO A 2 -37.96 -29.95 41.81
CA PRO A 2 -36.59 -30.21 41.40
C PRO A 2 -35.86 -28.94 40.89
N GLN A 3 -34.57 -28.86 41.04
CA GLN A 3 -33.45 -29.10 40.12
C GLN A 3 -33.42 -28.19 38.89
N SER A 4 -32.53 -27.20 38.98
CA SER A 4 -31.30 -27.05 38.18
C SER A 4 -31.44 -27.21 36.67
N ARG A 5 -31.24 -26.13 35.97
CA ARG A 5 -30.45 -26.12 34.73
C ARG A 5 -29.84 -24.74 34.52
N LEU A 6 -28.69 -24.55 35.12
CA LEU A 6 -27.68 -23.67 34.58
C LEU A 6 -26.96 -24.46 33.49
N CYS A 7 -27.14 -24.11 32.25
CA CYS A 7 -26.21 -24.54 31.22
C CYS A 7 -26.30 -23.60 30.00
N ALA A 8 -25.16 -23.11 29.60
CA ALA A 8 -24.83 -22.67 28.25
C ALA A 8 -25.54 -21.42 27.69
N ILE A 9 -25.00 -20.25 27.98
CA ILE A 9 -24.96 -19.15 27.02
C ILE A 9 -23.49 -18.75 26.87
N ILE A 10 -22.73 -19.58 26.19
CA ILE A 10 -21.44 -19.24 25.53
C ILE A 10 -21.52 -19.97 24.20
N GLU A 11 -21.99 -19.29 23.21
CA GLU A 11 -21.84 -19.55 21.78
C GLU A 11 -22.89 -18.73 21.04
N THR A 12 -22.50 -17.60 20.53
CA THR A 12 -23.02 -17.02 19.27
C THR A 12 -22.33 -15.70 18.99
N ASN A 13 -21.08 -15.77 18.60
CA ASN A 13 -20.46 -14.73 17.80
C ASN A 13 -19.48 -15.36 16.80
N LEU A 14 -19.97 -16.33 16.05
CA LEU A 14 -19.27 -16.92 14.92
C LEU A 14 -20.35 -17.31 13.91
N GLY A 15 -20.56 -16.48 12.92
CA GLY A 15 -21.47 -16.93 11.87
C GLY A 15 -21.98 -15.85 10.93
N LEU A 16 -21.10 -15.09 10.32
CA LEU A 16 -21.33 -14.53 8.99
C LEU A 16 -19.99 -14.52 8.22
N SER A 17 -19.36 -15.67 8.13
CA SER A 17 -18.35 -15.90 7.10
C SER A 17 -19.08 -16.47 5.88
N LEU A 18 -19.23 -15.66 4.86
CA LEU A 18 -19.56 -16.08 3.50
C LEU A 18 -18.73 -17.31 3.14
N GLY A 19 -19.38 -18.41 2.73
CA GLY A 19 -18.82 -19.73 2.53
C GLY A 19 -17.74 -19.82 1.46
N LEU A 20 -16.55 -19.36 1.78
CA LEU A 20 -15.35 -19.70 1.03
C LEU A 20 -14.89 -21.09 1.47
N SER A 21 -14.59 -21.97 0.51
CA SER A 21 -14.01 -23.27 0.81
C SER A 21 -12.70 -23.09 1.59
N SER A 22 -12.34 -24.06 2.44
CA SER A 22 -11.10 -24.02 3.23
C SER A 22 -9.83 -23.79 2.36
N VAL A 23 -9.88 -24.20 1.12
CA VAL A 23 -8.81 -24.00 0.12
C VAL A 23 -8.77 -22.54 -0.33
N ALA A 24 -9.92 -21.91 -0.61
CA ALA A 24 -9.99 -20.50 -0.99
C ALA A 24 -9.56 -19.57 0.15
N TYR A 25 -9.97 -19.87 1.39
CA TYR A 25 -9.53 -19.14 2.59
C TYR A 25 -8.01 -19.25 2.80
N ARG A 26 -7.44 -20.44 2.63
CA ARG A 26 -5.99 -20.67 2.75
C ARG A 26 -5.23 -19.93 1.65
N SER A 27 -5.72 -19.91 0.40
CA SER A 27 -5.11 -19.20 -0.72
C SER A 27 -5.13 -17.68 -0.50
N GLN A 28 -6.26 -17.10 -0.08
CA GLN A 28 -6.35 -15.67 0.26
C GLN A 28 -5.41 -15.28 1.39
N ARG A 29 -5.29 -16.11 2.43
CA ARG A 29 -4.39 -15.85 3.56
C ARG A 29 -2.91 -15.90 3.15
N ILE A 30 -2.53 -16.82 2.28
CA ILE A 30 -1.16 -16.91 1.74
C ILE A 30 -0.86 -15.68 0.87
N GLU A 31 -1.79 -15.25 0.05
CA GLU A 31 -1.65 -14.07 -0.81
C GLU A 31 -1.53 -12.78 0.03
N THR A 32 -2.36 -12.62 1.05
CA THR A 32 -2.29 -11.50 2.00
C THR A 32 -0.94 -11.47 2.74
N MET A 33 -0.48 -12.61 3.27
CA MET A 33 0.83 -12.71 3.94
C MET A 33 2.01 -12.34 3.01
N GLY A 34 1.89 -12.65 1.71
CA GLY A 34 2.87 -12.24 0.71
C GLY A 34 2.95 -10.72 0.54
N HIS A 35 1.80 -10.04 0.57
CA HIS A 35 1.75 -8.58 0.47
C HIS A 35 2.24 -7.89 1.74
N GLU A 36 1.92 -8.40 2.92
CA GLU A 36 2.36 -7.81 4.19
C GLU A 36 3.90 -7.73 4.30
N LYS A 37 4.61 -8.74 3.85
CA LYS A 37 6.08 -8.74 3.85
C LYS A 37 6.64 -7.50 3.16
N PHE A 38 6.16 -7.19 1.97
CA PHE A 38 6.67 -6.06 1.19
C PHE A 38 6.08 -4.73 1.66
N MET A 39 4.88 -4.73 2.23
CA MET A 39 4.34 -3.53 2.86
C MET A 39 5.14 -3.12 4.10
N ARG A 40 5.63 -4.06 4.91
CA ARG A 40 6.57 -3.74 6.02
C ARG A 40 7.86 -3.11 5.53
N GLU A 41 8.37 -3.53 4.37
CA GLU A 41 9.53 -2.89 3.75
C GLU A 41 9.21 -1.45 3.30
N ALA A 42 8.00 -1.19 2.77
CA ALA A 42 7.54 0.16 2.45
C ALA A 42 7.36 1.01 3.72
N ILE A 43 6.86 0.44 4.82
CA ILE A 43 6.75 1.13 6.12
C ILE A 43 8.14 1.46 6.69
N ALA A 44 9.12 0.59 6.50
CA ALA A 44 10.51 0.88 6.88
C ALA A 44 11.06 2.11 6.10
N GLU A 45 10.80 2.20 4.79
CA GLU A 45 11.13 3.40 4.00
C GLU A 45 10.37 4.64 4.50
N ALA A 46 9.07 4.53 4.82
CA ALA A 46 8.30 5.64 5.40
C ALA A 46 8.90 6.13 6.73
N THR A 47 9.45 5.22 7.53
CA THR A 47 10.14 5.56 8.78
C THR A 47 11.40 6.40 8.52
N LEU A 48 12.12 6.16 7.42
CA LEU A 48 13.26 7.01 7.03
C LEU A 48 12.81 8.43 6.67
N ALA A 49 11.70 8.60 5.93
CA ALA A 49 11.11 9.92 5.67
C ALA A 49 10.75 10.64 6.97
N PHE A 50 10.09 9.95 7.91
CA PHE A 50 9.76 10.49 9.23
C PHE A 50 10.98 11.00 9.98
N GLN A 51 12.06 10.22 10.00
CA GLN A 51 13.31 10.58 10.70
C GLN A 51 13.96 11.82 10.09
N LYS A 52 13.81 12.01 8.78
CA LYS A 52 14.34 13.16 8.03
C LYS A 52 13.40 14.38 8.05
N GLY A 53 12.24 14.30 8.70
CA GLY A 53 11.30 15.40 8.80
C GLY A 53 10.41 15.60 7.56
N ASP A 54 10.33 14.62 6.69
CA ASP A 54 9.39 14.61 5.57
C ASP A 54 8.14 13.76 5.90
N VAL A 55 7.07 13.96 5.15
CA VAL A 55 5.83 13.17 5.31
C VAL A 55 6.16 11.68 5.16
N PRO A 56 5.76 10.83 6.13
CA PRO A 56 6.19 9.44 6.20
C PRO A 56 5.50 8.57 5.15
N VAL A 57 5.91 8.72 3.92
CA VAL A 57 5.51 7.85 2.81
C VAL A 57 6.72 7.07 2.34
N GLY A 58 6.54 5.76 2.18
CA GLY A 58 7.55 4.85 1.69
C GLY A 58 6.98 3.94 0.61
N ALA A 59 7.84 3.52 -0.31
CA ALA A 59 7.46 2.62 -1.40
C ALA A 59 8.57 1.63 -1.75
N VAL A 60 8.19 0.41 -2.14
CA VAL A 60 9.10 -0.58 -2.71
C VAL A 60 8.50 -1.19 -3.98
N ALA A 61 9.32 -1.32 -5.01
CA ALA A 61 8.98 -1.99 -6.27
C ALA A 61 9.52 -3.42 -6.23
N VAL A 62 8.65 -4.39 -6.48
CA VAL A 62 8.97 -5.83 -6.35
C VAL A 62 8.73 -6.54 -7.67
N ARG A 63 9.68 -7.36 -8.10
CA ARG A 63 9.54 -8.28 -9.22
C ARG A 63 10.09 -9.65 -8.84
N ASP A 64 9.36 -10.70 -9.16
CA ASP A 64 9.76 -12.10 -8.91
C ASP A 64 10.18 -12.34 -7.43
N GLY A 65 9.46 -11.71 -6.50
CA GLY A 65 9.72 -11.80 -5.06
C GLY A 65 10.95 -11.03 -4.56
N GLN A 66 11.61 -10.25 -5.41
CA GLN A 66 12.77 -9.42 -5.08
C GLN A 66 12.44 -7.93 -5.15
N ILE A 67 12.93 -7.16 -4.21
CA ILE A 67 12.84 -5.70 -4.23
C ILE A 67 13.89 -5.18 -5.23
N ILE A 68 13.43 -4.46 -6.24
CA ILE A 68 14.25 -3.90 -7.33
C ILE A 68 14.27 -2.37 -7.33
N GLY A 69 13.54 -1.75 -6.42
CA GLY A 69 13.53 -0.31 -6.21
C GLY A 69 12.94 0.05 -4.86
N ARG A 70 13.51 1.05 -4.18
CA ARG A 70 13.09 1.58 -2.89
C ARG A 70 12.95 3.09 -2.96
N GLY A 71 12.08 3.66 -2.19
CA GLY A 71 11.92 5.09 -2.10
C GLY A 71 11.16 5.50 -0.85
N HIS A 72 11.53 6.67 -0.36
CA HIS A 72 10.77 7.39 0.65
C HIS A 72 10.65 8.85 0.24
N ASN A 73 9.69 9.58 0.80
CA ASN A 73 9.56 11.00 0.52
C ASN A 73 10.85 11.74 0.90
N ARG A 74 11.30 12.60 -0.03
CA ARG A 74 12.51 13.43 0.12
C ARG A 74 12.28 14.84 -0.42
N LYS A 75 11.03 15.32 -0.37
CA LYS A 75 10.67 16.65 -0.89
C LYS A 75 11.43 17.76 -0.17
N GLU A 76 11.46 17.70 1.15
CA GLU A 76 12.15 18.70 1.96
C GLU A 76 13.68 18.61 1.80
N GLU A 77 14.22 17.39 1.75
CA GLU A 77 15.64 17.16 1.58
C GLU A 77 16.15 17.66 0.21
N LEU A 78 15.45 17.31 -0.86
CA LEU A 78 15.86 17.60 -2.23
C LEU A 78 15.32 18.93 -2.78
N LYS A 79 14.40 19.60 -2.05
CA LYS A 79 13.64 20.77 -2.54
C LYS A 79 12.97 20.49 -3.89
N ASP A 80 12.50 19.25 -4.07
CA ASP A 80 11.89 18.75 -5.29
C ASP A 80 10.45 18.30 -4.99
N PRO A 81 9.43 19.00 -5.55
CA PRO A 81 8.02 18.62 -5.35
C PRO A 81 7.65 17.26 -5.94
N THR A 82 8.50 16.70 -6.79
CA THR A 82 8.31 15.38 -7.41
C THR A 82 9.00 14.25 -6.68
N ALA A 83 9.77 14.53 -5.62
CA ALA A 83 10.52 13.54 -4.86
C ALA A 83 9.62 12.74 -3.90
N HIS A 84 8.52 12.19 -4.43
CA HIS A 84 7.66 11.26 -3.73
C HIS A 84 8.25 9.85 -3.69
N ALA A 85 7.93 9.10 -2.65
CA ALA A 85 8.40 7.73 -2.44
C ALA A 85 8.22 6.85 -3.68
N GLU A 86 7.02 6.89 -4.26
CA GLU A 86 6.64 6.11 -5.43
C GLU A 86 7.49 6.47 -6.65
N MET A 87 7.72 7.79 -6.88
CA MET A 87 8.53 8.27 -7.99
C MET A 87 9.98 7.81 -7.88
N ILE A 88 10.53 7.80 -6.67
CA ILE A 88 11.89 7.34 -6.39
C ILE A 88 11.98 5.83 -6.63
N ALA A 89 11.06 5.05 -6.05
CA ALA A 89 11.03 3.59 -6.22
C ALA A 89 10.84 3.16 -7.68
N LEU A 90 9.94 3.82 -8.44
CA LEU A 90 9.72 3.55 -9.86
C LEU A 90 10.97 3.84 -10.71
N ARG A 91 11.66 4.95 -10.44
CA ARG A 91 12.90 5.32 -11.14
C ARG A 91 14.02 4.31 -10.86
N GLU A 92 14.17 3.87 -9.62
CA GLU A 92 15.17 2.86 -9.26
C GLU A 92 14.85 1.52 -9.91
N ALA A 93 13.61 1.06 -9.86
CA ALA A 93 13.17 -0.15 -10.54
C ALA A 93 13.44 -0.10 -12.05
N ALA A 94 13.15 1.04 -12.69
CA ALA A 94 13.42 1.24 -14.11
C ALA A 94 14.92 1.15 -14.46
N ARG A 95 15.79 1.69 -13.60
CA ARG A 95 17.25 1.58 -13.75
C ARG A 95 17.71 0.14 -13.58
N THR A 96 17.20 -0.57 -12.55
CA THR A 96 17.52 -1.99 -12.28
C THR A 96 17.13 -2.88 -13.46
N LEU A 97 15.97 -2.60 -14.09
CA LEU A 97 15.48 -3.36 -15.24
C LEU A 97 16.09 -2.94 -16.58
N GLY A 98 16.84 -1.82 -16.62
CA GLY A 98 17.41 -1.29 -17.85
C GLY A 98 16.35 -0.75 -18.82
N GLY A 99 15.15 -0.38 -18.33
CA GLY A 99 14.07 0.10 -19.20
C GLY A 99 12.92 0.73 -18.42
N TRP A 100 12.16 1.58 -19.09
CA TRP A 100 11.07 2.34 -18.48
C TRP A 100 9.78 1.53 -18.24
N ARG A 101 9.60 0.41 -18.97
CA ARG A 101 8.45 -0.47 -18.78
C ARG A 101 8.65 -1.37 -17.56
N LEU A 102 7.76 -1.25 -16.59
CA LEU A 102 7.81 -2.02 -15.33
C LEU A 102 6.90 -3.25 -15.38
N SER A 103 6.92 -3.99 -16.50
CA SER A 103 6.13 -5.22 -16.65
C SER A 103 6.53 -6.25 -15.58
N GLY A 104 5.53 -6.87 -14.96
CA GLY A 104 5.74 -7.86 -13.89
C GLY A 104 6.13 -7.26 -12.53
N VAL A 105 6.15 -5.93 -12.39
CA VAL A 105 6.46 -5.26 -11.13
C VAL A 105 5.19 -4.98 -10.34
N THR A 106 5.21 -5.26 -9.04
CA THR A 106 4.22 -4.76 -8.07
C THR A 106 4.84 -3.63 -7.26
N LEU A 107 4.19 -2.48 -7.20
CA LEU A 107 4.58 -1.40 -6.31
C LEU A 107 3.79 -1.51 -5.00
N TYR A 108 4.49 -1.45 -3.90
CA TYR A 108 3.92 -1.34 -2.56
C TYR A 108 4.18 0.06 -2.05
N CYS A 109 3.16 0.77 -1.57
CA CYS A 109 3.35 2.07 -0.94
C CYS A 109 2.44 2.25 0.29
N THR A 110 2.91 3.03 1.26
CA THR A 110 2.22 3.19 2.54
C THR A 110 1.01 4.10 2.46
N MET A 111 0.87 4.87 1.38
CA MET A 111 -0.24 5.80 1.16
C MET A 111 -0.73 5.70 -0.28
N GLU A 112 -2.01 5.93 -0.50
CA GLU A 112 -2.61 6.02 -1.82
C GLU A 112 -1.86 7.06 -2.69
N PRO A 113 -1.49 6.72 -3.94
CA PRO A 113 -0.71 7.62 -4.79
C PRO A 113 -1.52 8.85 -5.22
N CYS A 114 -0.87 9.99 -5.25
CA CYS A 114 -1.42 11.22 -5.83
C CYS A 114 -1.50 11.13 -7.37
N PRO A 115 -2.17 12.09 -8.08
CA PRO A 115 -2.29 12.07 -9.53
C PRO A 115 -0.96 12.01 -10.30
N MET A 116 0.09 12.65 -9.80
CA MET A 116 1.43 12.59 -10.39
C MET A 116 1.98 11.17 -10.36
N CYS A 117 1.94 10.51 -9.19
CA CYS A 117 2.45 9.16 -9.00
C CYS A 117 1.61 8.13 -9.76
N ALA A 118 0.29 8.25 -9.70
CA ALA A 118 -0.63 7.39 -10.46
C ALA A 118 -0.41 7.52 -11.98
N GLY A 119 -0.23 8.75 -12.48
CA GLY A 119 0.12 8.99 -13.88
C GLY A 119 1.45 8.35 -14.27
N ALA A 120 2.47 8.41 -13.40
CA ALA A 120 3.74 7.73 -13.63
C ALA A 120 3.61 6.20 -13.69
N MET A 121 2.77 5.60 -12.83
CA MET A 121 2.50 4.15 -12.84
C MET A 121 1.84 3.71 -14.16
N VAL A 122 0.87 4.48 -14.65
CA VAL A 122 0.22 4.22 -15.95
C VAL A 122 1.25 4.31 -17.09
N GLN A 123 2.08 5.37 -17.09
CA GLN A 123 3.12 5.54 -18.12
C GLN A 123 4.15 4.41 -18.07
N ALA A 124 4.57 3.99 -16.88
CA ALA A 124 5.52 2.90 -16.68
C ALA A 124 4.95 1.51 -17.00
N ARG A 125 3.67 1.39 -17.34
CA ARG A 125 2.98 0.11 -17.56
C ARG A 125 3.05 -0.81 -16.35
N LEU A 126 2.93 -0.22 -15.14
CA LEU A 126 2.91 -0.99 -13.90
C LEU A 126 1.65 -1.87 -13.86
N PRO A 127 1.76 -3.20 -13.66
CA PRO A 127 0.57 -4.05 -13.64
C PRO A 127 -0.21 -3.99 -12.33
N ARG A 128 0.47 -3.77 -11.18
CA ARG A 128 -0.18 -3.83 -9.85
C ARG A 128 0.37 -2.80 -8.89
N LEU A 129 -0.54 -2.18 -8.14
CA LEU A 129 -0.29 -1.35 -6.96
C LEU A 129 -0.92 -2.02 -5.73
N VAL A 130 -0.17 -2.04 -4.63
CA VAL A 130 -0.65 -2.39 -3.30
C VAL A 130 -0.39 -1.21 -2.38
N TYR A 131 -1.41 -0.67 -1.72
CA TYR A 131 -1.21 0.43 -0.79
C TYR A 131 -1.89 0.20 0.57
N ALA A 132 -1.42 0.93 1.60
CA ALA A 132 -1.91 0.75 2.96
C ALA A 132 -3.09 1.66 3.28
N VAL A 133 -2.94 2.99 3.17
CA VAL A 133 -3.91 3.99 3.65
C VAL A 133 -4.42 4.85 2.51
N ASP A 134 -5.72 5.11 2.49
CA ASP A 134 -6.34 6.04 1.55
C ASP A 134 -5.87 7.49 1.78
N ASP A 135 -5.78 8.29 0.71
CA ASP A 135 -5.57 9.74 0.80
C ASP A 135 -6.84 10.49 0.40
N PRO A 136 -7.66 10.93 1.36
CA PRO A 136 -8.92 11.64 1.06
C PRO A 136 -8.72 13.03 0.47
N LYS A 137 -7.48 13.54 0.41
CA LYS A 137 -7.19 14.89 -0.09
C LYS A 137 -6.63 14.90 -1.50
N ALA A 138 -5.84 13.88 -1.86
CA ALA A 138 -5.13 13.84 -3.14
C ALA A 138 -5.05 12.42 -3.74
N GLY A 139 -5.75 11.43 -3.20
CA GLY A 139 -5.69 10.06 -3.68
C GLY A 139 -6.20 9.90 -5.11
N ALA A 140 -5.46 9.17 -5.93
CA ALA A 140 -5.75 8.96 -7.33
C ALA A 140 -5.92 7.48 -7.73
N ALA A 141 -6.21 6.63 -6.74
CA ALA A 141 -6.57 5.23 -6.91
C ALA A 141 -8.04 4.95 -6.50
N GLY A 142 -8.85 6.00 -6.34
CA GLY A 142 -10.28 5.92 -6.06
C GLY A 142 -10.80 6.90 -5.01
N SER A 143 -9.96 7.47 -4.13
CA SER A 143 -10.44 8.37 -3.06
C SER A 143 -10.92 9.72 -3.58
N VAL A 144 -10.18 10.38 -4.47
CA VAL A 144 -10.56 11.67 -5.05
C VAL A 144 -10.81 11.51 -6.56
N VAL A 145 -9.89 10.85 -7.26
CA VAL A 145 -10.01 10.50 -8.68
C VAL A 145 -9.51 9.07 -8.87
N ASP A 146 -9.87 8.42 -9.98
CA ASP A 146 -9.35 7.09 -10.32
C ASP A 146 -8.61 7.15 -11.65
N LEU A 147 -7.31 7.42 -11.60
CA LEU A 147 -6.44 7.42 -12.78
C LEU A 147 -5.93 6.01 -13.12
N LEU A 148 -5.81 5.12 -12.14
CA LEU A 148 -5.21 3.80 -12.33
C LEU A 148 -6.12 2.86 -13.11
N ARG A 149 -7.45 3.04 -13.01
CA ARG A 149 -8.47 2.21 -13.67
C ARG A 149 -9.26 2.97 -14.71
N HIS A 150 -8.85 4.22 -15.04
CA HIS A 150 -9.56 5.08 -15.98
C HIS A 150 -9.67 4.45 -17.38
N GLU A 151 -10.90 4.30 -17.88
CA GLU A 151 -11.20 3.52 -19.10
C GLU A 151 -10.58 4.06 -20.40
N ARG A 152 -10.36 5.38 -20.48
CA ARG A 152 -9.78 6.05 -21.66
C ARG A 152 -8.25 6.08 -21.66
N LEU A 153 -7.59 5.68 -20.57
CA LEU A 153 -6.15 5.54 -20.56
C LEU A 153 -5.71 4.21 -21.18
N ASN A 154 -4.54 4.22 -21.76
CA ASN A 154 -4.00 3.09 -22.55
C ASN A 154 -3.39 1.98 -21.70
N HIS A 155 -3.49 2.06 -20.36
CA HIS A 155 -3.06 1.04 -19.43
C HIS A 155 -3.88 1.15 -18.14
N ARG A 156 -4.17 0.01 -17.53
CA ARG A 156 -4.86 -0.08 -16.24
C ARG A 156 -3.97 -0.79 -15.24
N VAL A 157 -4.00 -0.34 -14.02
CA VAL A 157 -3.25 -0.91 -12.89
C VAL A 157 -4.24 -1.62 -11.97
N GLU A 158 -3.96 -2.87 -11.64
CA GLU A 158 -4.67 -3.58 -10.59
C GLU A 158 -4.35 -2.92 -9.23
N VAL A 159 -5.37 -2.69 -8.40
CA VAL A 159 -5.21 -1.99 -7.13
C VAL A 159 -5.68 -2.86 -5.98
N ILE A 160 -4.80 -3.06 -4.99
CA ILE A 160 -5.10 -3.71 -3.71
C ILE A 160 -4.87 -2.67 -2.61
N ALA A 161 -5.89 -2.39 -1.81
CA ALA A 161 -5.85 -1.39 -0.75
C ALA A 161 -5.92 -2.03 0.65
N GLY A 162 -5.48 -1.29 1.67
CA GLY A 162 -5.71 -1.63 3.08
C GLY A 162 -4.69 -2.60 3.69
N VAL A 163 -3.59 -2.91 3.01
CA VAL A 163 -2.58 -3.83 3.54
C VAL A 163 -1.75 -3.14 4.61
N LEU A 164 -1.82 -3.62 5.87
CA LEU A 164 -1.19 -3.04 7.06
C LEU A 164 -1.57 -1.55 7.27
N ALA A 165 -2.83 -1.21 7.02
CA ALA A 165 -3.32 0.16 7.10
C ALA A 165 -3.09 0.78 8.48
N GLU A 166 -3.37 0.04 9.56
CA GLU A 166 -3.22 0.53 10.95
C GLU A 166 -1.76 0.93 11.25
N GLU A 167 -0.77 0.09 10.85
CA GLU A 167 0.64 0.38 11.07
C GLU A 167 1.10 1.65 10.31
N ALA A 168 0.67 1.81 9.06
CA ALA A 168 1.01 2.97 8.23
C ALA A 168 0.32 4.25 8.71
N GLU A 169 -0.95 4.15 9.13
CA GLU A 169 -1.73 5.27 9.65
C GLU A 169 -1.13 5.79 10.96
N GLU A 170 -0.74 4.90 11.88
CA GLU A 170 -0.11 5.30 13.15
C GLU A 170 1.14 6.14 12.91
N LEU A 171 2.00 5.73 11.96
CA LEU A 171 3.21 6.47 11.61
C LEU A 171 2.88 7.88 11.09
N THR A 172 1.89 7.98 10.22
CA THR A 172 1.42 9.25 9.64
C THR A 172 0.83 10.17 10.71
N GLN A 173 -0.01 9.63 11.60
CA GLN A 173 -0.60 10.39 12.71
C GLN A 173 0.46 10.90 13.69
N ARG A 174 1.48 10.10 13.99
CA ARG A 174 2.60 10.51 14.87
C ARG A 174 3.36 11.68 14.25
N PHE A 175 3.58 11.68 12.94
CA PHE A 175 4.23 12.78 12.24
C PHE A 175 3.44 14.09 12.37
N PHE A 176 2.15 14.07 12.03
CA PHE A 176 1.32 15.28 12.10
C PHE A 176 1.07 15.77 13.53
N ARG A 177 1.07 14.88 14.53
CA ARG A 177 1.06 15.32 15.95
C ARG A 177 2.33 16.10 16.29
N ARG A 178 3.51 15.64 15.86
CA ARG A 178 4.78 16.33 16.11
C ARG A 178 4.86 17.72 15.48
N LEU A 179 4.24 17.93 14.33
CA LEU A 179 4.23 19.24 13.67
C LEU A 179 3.31 20.28 14.33
N ARG A 180 2.42 19.84 15.21
CA ARG A 180 1.46 20.71 15.91
C ARG A 180 1.93 21.13 17.31
N MET A 181 3.02 20.58 17.78
CA MET A 181 3.68 20.93 19.04
C MET A 181 4.68 22.05 18.83
#